data_95b759b59fa65ba446d3de065a5d2927
#
_entry.id   95b759b59fa65ba446d3de065a5d2927
#
_cell.length_a   1.000
_cell.length_b   1.000
_cell.length_c   1.000
_cell.angle_alpha   90.00
_cell.angle_beta   90.00
_cell.angle_gamma   90.00
#
_symmetry.space_group_name_H-M   'P 1'
#
loop_
_entity.id
_entity.type
_entity.pdbx_description
1 polymer ?
#
loop_
_entity_poly.entity_id
_entity_poly.type
_entity_poly.pdbx_seq_one_letter_code
_entity_poly.pdbx_strand_id
1 'polypeptide(L)'
;MTEQALRKMIAAGESTRQEFKSWVKCKDCRQRKELAVKSAVALANTKGGVLLFGVEDDGTITGCPKSDPQALMEAIYDMTRPSLFTEIKPVETSDGVVLVVSVEKSNSHVATTGGIYYRRLGNVTKPDYPANDVYSPADNPDFSAKIVEGATESDIDLLEVYRLKEKLRIRDAGSALPDLADTTFLDNLNLIRMDKDEVRVTVAGLLFVGKAASIARLLPQAEVIYLHYSDEAQTEYDNRMDMQEPVISILDKLTERIRTYNRLTNVQVGLFRLEVYDFSEAVFQEALLNALAHRSYEDMAPVYVKHYPTKIVIENPGGFPGDINESNIITHQSIPRNKLIAMTLQHLKYVQRSGQGVDIMFQSMLTEGKPYPEYASTPNSVRLTLRSTMENQNFVRFIAETQDKRSKMFTLSELMILHYLREHQKITLKQAAKTIQETDDNAHKVLNSLRDEGLLELNGKTYMLSLKVYETVKTDVAYVQDKTVSQIQAKDRILEYLKHKPSITNQKAQELCGFNKNQTYYILHQMCKDGILQPDGVGRGTKYKSVK
;
A
#
# COMPACT_ATOMS: atom_id res chain seq x y z
N MET A 1 23.83 -9.19 -42.01
CA MET A 1 23.66 -10.67 -41.86
C MET A 1 23.70 -11.26 -43.28
N THR A 2 24.31 -12.43 -43.47
CA THR A 2 24.35 -13.14 -44.76
C THR A 2 23.10 -14.03 -44.89
N GLU A 3 22.67 -14.33 -46.17
CA GLU A 3 21.57 -15.27 -46.44
C GLU A 3 21.79 -16.63 -45.73
N GLN A 4 23.03 -17.16 -45.77
CA GLN A 4 23.37 -18.43 -45.13
C GLN A 4 23.13 -18.39 -43.58
N ALA A 5 23.46 -17.28 -42.95
CA ALA A 5 23.20 -17.09 -41.50
C ALA A 5 21.69 -17.01 -41.21
N LEU A 6 20.94 -16.30 -42.07
CA LEU A 6 19.48 -16.23 -41.94
C LEU A 6 18.82 -17.61 -42.08
N ARG A 7 19.23 -18.41 -43.10
CA ARG A 7 18.70 -19.77 -43.30
C ARG A 7 19.01 -20.71 -42.13
N LYS A 8 20.15 -20.55 -41.47
CA LYS A 8 20.46 -21.30 -40.21
C LYS A 8 19.54 -20.89 -39.05
N MET A 9 19.22 -19.60 -38.95
CA MET A 9 18.27 -19.13 -37.94
C MET A 9 16.87 -19.68 -38.22
N ILE A 10 16.39 -19.63 -39.47
CA ILE A 10 15.09 -20.18 -39.84
C ILE A 10 15.02 -21.69 -39.55
N ALA A 11 16.08 -22.45 -39.87
CA ALA A 11 16.15 -23.87 -39.59
C ALA A 11 16.10 -24.23 -38.10
N ALA A 12 16.48 -23.30 -37.21
CA ALA A 12 16.39 -23.48 -35.75
C ALA A 12 14.94 -23.33 -35.23
N GLY A 13 14.03 -22.81 -36.02
CA GLY A 13 12.61 -22.65 -35.69
C GLY A 13 12.31 -21.50 -34.74
N GLU A 14 11.04 -21.33 -34.41
CA GLU A 14 10.58 -20.34 -33.42
C GLU A 14 10.96 -20.73 -31.99
N SER A 15 11.20 -19.73 -31.15
CA SER A 15 11.59 -19.91 -29.76
C SER A 15 11.19 -18.71 -28.90
N THR A 16 11.59 -18.71 -27.64
CA THR A 16 11.43 -17.52 -26.77
C THR A 16 12.21 -16.30 -27.24
N ARG A 17 13.22 -16.47 -28.13
CA ARG A 17 14.08 -15.41 -28.68
C ARG A 17 13.94 -15.23 -30.19
N GLN A 18 13.10 -16.01 -30.85
CA GLN A 18 12.93 -15.96 -32.29
C GLN A 18 11.47 -16.14 -32.66
N GLU A 19 10.94 -15.25 -33.47
CA GLU A 19 9.56 -15.25 -33.95
C GLU A 19 9.50 -15.06 -35.44
N PHE A 20 8.62 -15.82 -36.12
CA PHE A 20 8.36 -15.70 -37.56
C PHE A 20 7.03 -15.02 -37.79
N LYS A 21 6.95 -14.15 -38.78
CA LYS A 21 5.70 -13.52 -39.20
C LYS A 21 5.61 -13.34 -40.69
N SER A 22 4.49 -13.79 -41.20
CA SER A 22 4.17 -13.58 -42.62
C SER A 22 3.93 -12.10 -42.93
N TRP A 23 4.56 -11.61 -43.99
CA TRP A 23 4.30 -10.27 -44.50
C TRP A 23 3.13 -10.27 -45.48
N VAL A 24 3.03 -11.30 -46.32
CA VAL A 24 2.07 -11.39 -47.41
C VAL A 24 0.66 -11.73 -46.94
N LYS A 25 0.52 -12.41 -45.80
CA LYS A 25 -0.79 -12.70 -45.19
C LYS A 25 -1.43 -11.50 -44.49
N CYS A 26 -0.68 -10.44 -44.24
CA CYS A 26 -1.23 -9.21 -43.70
C CYS A 26 -2.03 -8.44 -44.73
N LYS A 27 -3.25 -8.06 -44.40
CA LYS A 27 -4.20 -7.39 -45.32
C LYS A 27 -3.71 -6.01 -45.76
N ASP A 28 -3.10 -5.26 -44.86
CA ASP A 28 -2.69 -3.87 -45.11
C ASP A 28 -1.44 -3.47 -44.29
N CYS A 29 -0.98 -2.25 -44.50
CA CYS A 29 0.18 -1.69 -43.77
C CYS A 29 -0.06 -1.54 -42.27
N ARG A 30 -1.30 -1.25 -41.87
CA ARG A 30 -1.66 -1.11 -40.42
C ARG A 30 -1.51 -2.43 -39.70
N GLN A 31 -2.02 -3.52 -40.26
CA GLN A 31 -1.90 -4.84 -39.65
C GLN A 31 -0.44 -5.29 -39.54
N ARG A 32 0.42 -4.96 -40.54
CA ARG A 32 1.86 -5.25 -40.44
C ARG A 32 2.52 -4.51 -39.29
N LYS A 33 2.22 -3.21 -39.12
CA LYS A 33 2.73 -2.41 -37.99
C LYS A 33 2.26 -2.95 -36.65
N GLU A 34 0.97 -3.23 -36.50
CA GLU A 34 0.40 -3.79 -35.26
C GLU A 34 1.05 -5.15 -34.91
N LEU A 35 1.30 -6.00 -35.92
CA LEU A 35 1.93 -7.30 -35.71
C LEU A 35 3.40 -7.17 -35.28
N ALA A 36 4.14 -6.26 -35.89
CA ALA A 36 5.52 -5.97 -35.53
C ALA A 36 5.64 -5.40 -34.13
N VAL A 37 4.76 -4.46 -33.75
CA VAL A 37 4.68 -3.87 -32.41
C VAL A 37 4.38 -4.94 -31.38
N LYS A 38 3.38 -5.80 -31.61
CA LYS A 38 3.02 -6.90 -30.73
C LYS A 38 4.19 -7.85 -30.49
N SER A 39 4.89 -8.25 -31.56
CA SER A 39 6.04 -9.15 -31.50
C SER A 39 7.25 -8.50 -30.79
N ALA A 40 7.52 -7.22 -31.09
CA ALA A 40 8.59 -6.47 -30.44
C ALA A 40 8.36 -6.33 -28.94
N VAL A 41 7.13 -5.97 -28.52
CA VAL A 41 6.75 -5.91 -27.09
C VAL A 41 6.94 -7.27 -26.42
N ALA A 42 6.49 -8.37 -27.05
CA ALA A 42 6.62 -9.70 -26.50
C ALA A 42 8.07 -10.15 -26.33
N LEU A 43 8.94 -9.86 -27.29
CA LEU A 43 10.37 -10.15 -27.21
C LEU A 43 11.04 -9.30 -26.14
N ALA A 44 10.78 -8.00 -26.10
CA ALA A 44 11.35 -7.08 -25.11
C ALA A 44 10.99 -7.49 -23.67
N ASN A 45 9.75 -7.89 -23.43
CA ASN A 45 9.26 -8.35 -22.12
C ASN A 45 9.69 -9.77 -21.75
N THR A 46 10.45 -10.48 -22.62
CA THR A 46 10.87 -11.86 -22.34
C THR A 46 12.39 -11.93 -22.18
N LYS A 47 13.11 -12.14 -23.24
CA LYS A 47 14.59 -12.31 -23.25
C LYS A 47 15.26 -11.49 -24.36
N GLY A 48 14.56 -10.56 -24.97
CA GLY A 48 14.94 -9.98 -26.24
C GLY A 48 14.95 -11.03 -27.35
N GLY A 49 15.45 -10.69 -28.52
CA GLY A 49 15.59 -11.63 -29.62
C GLY A 49 15.34 -11.01 -30.99
N VAL A 50 14.87 -11.81 -31.93
CA VAL A 50 14.73 -11.44 -33.33
C VAL A 50 13.35 -11.82 -33.87
N LEU A 51 12.68 -10.85 -34.52
CA LEU A 51 11.51 -11.10 -35.35
C LEU A 51 11.96 -11.19 -36.82
N LEU A 52 11.66 -12.31 -37.48
CA LEU A 52 11.85 -12.51 -38.92
C LEU A 52 10.53 -12.26 -39.62
N PHE A 53 10.40 -11.12 -40.28
CA PHE A 53 9.22 -10.74 -41.06
C PHE A 53 9.42 -11.16 -42.53
N GLY A 54 8.43 -11.85 -43.08
CA GLY A 54 8.49 -12.47 -44.43
C GLY A 54 8.90 -13.94 -44.38
N VAL A 55 8.79 -14.57 -43.21
CA VAL A 55 8.97 -16.01 -42.99
C VAL A 55 7.66 -16.57 -42.45
N GLU A 56 7.21 -17.69 -42.98
CA GLU A 56 6.02 -18.41 -42.53
C GLU A 56 6.36 -19.33 -41.33
N ASP A 57 5.33 -19.80 -40.61
CA ASP A 57 5.49 -20.64 -39.44
C ASP A 57 6.22 -21.97 -39.74
N ASP A 58 6.17 -22.45 -40.98
CA ASP A 58 6.89 -23.64 -41.45
C ASP A 58 8.34 -23.36 -41.91
N GLY A 59 8.79 -22.12 -41.79
CA GLY A 59 10.11 -21.68 -42.23
C GLY A 59 10.20 -21.29 -43.72
N THR A 60 9.11 -21.34 -44.46
CA THR A 60 9.10 -20.90 -45.88
C THR A 60 9.29 -19.41 -45.95
N ILE A 61 10.24 -18.96 -46.80
CA ILE A 61 10.46 -17.53 -47.08
C ILE A 61 9.47 -17.06 -48.15
N THR A 62 8.58 -16.14 -47.78
CA THR A 62 7.63 -15.49 -48.67
C THR A 62 8.03 -14.03 -48.97
N GLY A 63 9.00 -13.51 -48.24
CA GLY A 63 9.58 -12.19 -48.36
C GLY A 63 8.64 -11.04 -47.96
N CYS A 64 9.20 -9.83 -48.01
CA CYS A 64 8.53 -8.57 -47.67
C CYS A 64 8.48 -7.62 -48.86
N PRO A 65 7.62 -7.85 -49.88
CA PRO A 65 7.54 -6.97 -51.05
C PRO A 65 7.08 -5.56 -50.64
N LYS A 66 7.75 -4.54 -51.22
CA LYS A 66 7.47 -3.11 -50.96
C LYS A 66 7.55 -2.76 -49.46
N SER A 67 8.46 -3.39 -48.72
CA SER A 67 8.68 -3.06 -47.32
C SER A 67 9.38 -1.71 -47.16
N ASP A 68 9.02 -1.00 -46.11
CA ASP A 68 9.69 0.20 -45.63
C ASP A 68 10.19 -0.07 -44.18
N PRO A 69 11.48 -0.44 -44.03
CA PRO A 69 12.06 -0.71 -42.71
C PRO A 69 12.01 0.49 -41.76
N GLN A 70 12.18 1.70 -42.30
CA GLN A 70 12.17 2.93 -41.51
C GLN A 70 10.77 3.20 -40.94
N ALA A 71 9.73 3.11 -41.75
CA ALA A 71 8.36 3.28 -41.29
C ALA A 71 7.90 2.19 -40.31
N LEU A 72 8.51 1.00 -40.34
CA LEU A 72 8.23 -0.06 -39.39
C LEU A 72 8.94 0.20 -38.06
N MET A 73 10.17 0.68 -38.08
CA MET A 73 10.95 1.07 -36.92
C MET A 73 10.28 2.24 -36.15
N GLU A 74 9.85 3.27 -36.87
CA GLU A 74 9.09 4.39 -36.34
C GLU A 74 7.78 3.91 -35.68
N ALA A 75 7.06 2.98 -36.32
CA ALA A 75 5.83 2.44 -35.75
C ALA A 75 6.08 1.68 -34.43
N ILE A 76 7.16 0.89 -34.34
CA ILE A 76 7.51 0.22 -33.08
C ILE A 76 7.84 1.25 -32.02
N TYR A 77 8.61 2.28 -32.31
CA TYR A 77 8.94 3.35 -31.40
C TYR A 77 7.70 4.12 -30.89
N ASP A 78 6.85 4.56 -31.81
CA ASP A 78 5.68 5.39 -31.52
C ASP A 78 4.57 4.64 -30.81
N MET A 79 4.42 3.35 -31.09
CA MET A 79 3.31 2.52 -30.61
C MET A 79 3.67 1.69 -29.37
N THR A 80 4.82 1.94 -28.73
CA THR A 80 5.24 1.28 -27.48
C THR A 80 5.47 2.27 -26.34
N ARG A 81 5.26 1.84 -25.10
CA ARG A 81 5.51 2.62 -23.86
C ARG A 81 6.13 1.72 -22.78
N PRO A 82 7.35 2.01 -22.29
CA PRO A 82 8.30 2.97 -22.88
C PRO A 82 8.63 2.64 -24.32
N SER A 83 9.06 3.65 -25.10
CA SER A 83 9.37 3.49 -26.52
C SER A 83 10.54 2.51 -26.73
N LEU A 84 10.34 1.51 -27.60
CA LEU A 84 11.37 0.55 -27.96
C LEU A 84 12.22 1.04 -29.12
N PHE A 85 13.53 1.00 -28.91
CA PHE A 85 14.50 1.16 -30.00
C PHE A 85 14.81 -0.22 -30.60
N THR A 86 14.61 -0.37 -31.88
CA THR A 86 14.87 -1.61 -32.62
C THR A 86 15.77 -1.35 -33.81
N GLU A 87 16.57 -2.32 -34.19
CA GLU A 87 17.34 -2.30 -35.41
C GLU A 87 16.66 -3.21 -36.43
N ILE A 88 16.35 -2.68 -37.65
CA ILE A 88 15.72 -3.44 -38.71
C ILE A 88 16.66 -3.50 -39.91
N LYS A 89 17.08 -4.74 -40.27
CA LYS A 89 17.97 -4.99 -41.40
C LYS A 89 17.25 -5.82 -42.47
N PRO A 90 17.11 -5.34 -43.69
CA PRO A 90 16.67 -6.17 -44.79
C PRO A 90 17.80 -7.16 -45.17
N VAL A 91 17.43 -8.41 -45.38
CA VAL A 91 18.33 -9.45 -45.90
C VAL A 91 17.73 -9.98 -47.21
N GLU A 92 18.46 -9.80 -48.28
CA GLU A 92 18.07 -10.33 -49.59
C GLU A 92 18.36 -11.83 -49.63
N THR A 93 17.40 -12.60 -50.13
CA THR A 93 17.52 -14.04 -50.36
C THR A 93 17.04 -14.37 -51.76
N SER A 94 17.36 -15.59 -52.24
CA SER A 94 16.84 -16.08 -53.52
C SER A 94 15.30 -16.11 -53.60
N ASP A 95 14.62 -16.19 -52.45
CA ASP A 95 13.16 -16.35 -52.35
C ASP A 95 12.43 -15.03 -51.99
N GLY A 96 13.20 -13.96 -51.70
CA GLY A 96 12.66 -12.61 -51.40
C GLY A 96 13.39 -11.92 -50.25
N VAL A 97 13.01 -10.69 -49.96
CA VAL A 97 13.62 -9.89 -48.89
C VAL A 97 12.98 -10.23 -47.53
N VAL A 98 13.78 -10.60 -46.53
CA VAL A 98 13.35 -10.83 -45.15
C VAL A 98 13.78 -9.65 -44.28
N LEU A 99 12.87 -9.07 -43.51
CA LEU A 99 13.21 -8.06 -42.52
C LEU A 99 13.58 -8.71 -41.19
N VAL A 100 14.78 -8.47 -40.77
CA VAL A 100 15.31 -8.94 -39.48
C VAL A 100 15.20 -7.81 -38.46
N VAL A 101 14.26 -7.92 -37.54
CA VAL A 101 14.00 -6.93 -36.49
C VAL A 101 14.66 -7.41 -35.19
N SER A 102 15.73 -6.74 -34.78
CA SER A 102 16.45 -7.02 -33.55
C SER A 102 15.83 -6.24 -32.41
N VAL A 103 15.45 -6.93 -31.33
CA VAL A 103 14.81 -6.38 -30.14
C VAL A 103 15.64 -6.76 -28.92
N GLU A 104 16.11 -5.78 -28.17
CA GLU A 104 16.79 -6.01 -26.91
C GLU A 104 15.79 -6.30 -25.79
N LYS A 105 16.24 -7.05 -24.77
CA LYS A 105 15.44 -7.22 -23.54
C LYS A 105 15.27 -5.85 -22.88
N SER A 106 14.06 -5.47 -22.58
CA SER A 106 13.79 -4.26 -21.78
C SER A 106 14.00 -4.52 -20.29
N ASN A 107 14.50 -3.53 -19.59
CA ASN A 107 14.62 -3.54 -18.13
C ASN A 107 13.31 -3.16 -17.42
N SER A 108 12.35 -2.62 -18.16
CA SER A 108 11.02 -2.29 -17.66
C SER A 108 9.95 -2.98 -18.52
N HIS A 109 8.75 -3.18 -17.98
CA HIS A 109 7.64 -3.72 -18.75
C HIS A 109 7.22 -2.74 -19.83
N VAL A 110 7.17 -3.23 -21.05
CA VAL A 110 6.75 -2.48 -22.24
C VAL A 110 5.32 -2.85 -22.59
N ALA A 111 4.47 -1.84 -22.79
CA ALA A 111 3.13 -1.98 -23.32
C ALA A 111 3.02 -1.43 -24.73
N THR A 112 2.02 -1.84 -25.49
CA THR A 112 1.55 -1.07 -26.65
C THR A 112 0.90 0.24 -26.19
N THR A 113 0.76 1.24 -27.06
CA THR A 113 0.02 2.48 -26.73
C THR A 113 -1.45 2.23 -26.38
N GLY A 114 -1.99 1.04 -26.70
CA GLY A 114 -3.31 0.58 -26.26
C GLY A 114 -3.30 -0.05 -24.84
N GLY A 115 -2.18 0.01 -24.11
CA GLY A 115 -2.07 -0.53 -22.74
C GLY A 115 -1.96 -2.06 -22.66
N ILE A 116 -1.72 -2.75 -23.79
CA ILE A 116 -1.63 -4.22 -23.80
C ILE A 116 -0.16 -4.63 -23.73
N TYR A 117 0.15 -5.48 -22.76
CA TYR A 117 1.44 -6.15 -22.63
C TYR A 117 1.39 -7.50 -23.36
N TYR A 118 2.52 -7.92 -23.88
CA TYR A 118 2.68 -9.24 -24.50
C TYR A 118 3.96 -9.90 -24.00
N ARG A 119 3.96 -11.22 -23.92
CA ARG A 119 5.12 -12.05 -23.55
C ARG A 119 5.21 -13.29 -24.45
N ARG A 120 6.44 -13.77 -24.68
CA ARG A 120 6.67 -15.05 -25.37
C ARG A 120 6.63 -16.21 -24.36
N LEU A 121 5.77 -17.18 -24.61
CA LEU A 121 5.72 -18.46 -23.91
C LEU A 121 6.14 -19.56 -24.90
N GLY A 122 7.43 -19.94 -24.89
CA GLY A 122 7.97 -20.81 -25.94
C GLY A 122 7.93 -20.11 -27.30
N ASN A 123 7.20 -20.70 -28.25
CA ASN A 123 6.98 -20.18 -29.59
C ASN A 123 5.68 -19.36 -29.78
N VAL A 124 4.92 -19.09 -28.69
CA VAL A 124 3.63 -18.40 -28.76
C VAL A 124 3.72 -17.04 -28.07
N THR A 125 3.24 -15.98 -28.74
CA THR A 125 3.02 -14.66 -28.14
C THR A 125 1.62 -14.58 -27.55
N LYS A 126 1.55 -14.35 -26.22
CA LYS A 126 0.27 -14.17 -25.51
C LYS A 126 0.19 -12.78 -24.90
N PRO A 127 -1.04 -12.23 -24.74
CA PRO A 127 -1.22 -11.08 -23.88
C PRO A 127 -0.68 -11.46 -22.48
N ASP A 128 0.15 -10.59 -21.96
CA ASP A 128 0.62 -10.65 -20.59
C ASP A 128 -0.13 -9.53 -19.90
N TYR A 129 -0.96 -9.90 -18.96
CA TYR A 129 -1.38 -8.94 -17.98
C TYR A 129 -0.24 -8.97 -16.97
N PRO A 130 0.50 -7.87 -16.74
CA PRO A 130 1.41 -7.85 -15.63
C PRO A 130 0.52 -8.07 -14.40
N ALA A 131 0.29 -9.34 -14.08
CA ALA A 131 0.02 -9.73 -12.76
C ALA A 131 1.29 -9.29 -12.04
N ASN A 132 1.25 -8.03 -11.57
CA ASN A 132 2.16 -7.48 -10.62
C ASN A 132 3.54 -8.07 -10.82
N ASP A 133 4.50 -7.31 -11.20
CA ASP A 133 5.87 -7.80 -11.24
C ASP A 133 6.08 -8.64 -9.98
N VAL A 134 5.92 -9.95 -10.11
CA VAL A 134 6.39 -10.86 -9.08
C VAL A 134 7.88 -10.58 -9.08
N TYR A 135 8.28 -9.80 -8.10
CA TYR A 135 9.63 -9.40 -7.82
C TYR A 135 10.49 -10.65 -7.89
N SER A 136 11.01 -10.96 -9.07
CA SER A 136 11.93 -12.08 -9.21
C SER A 136 13.23 -11.60 -8.57
N PRO A 137 13.72 -12.23 -7.51
CA PRO A 137 14.98 -11.87 -6.89
C PRO A 137 16.16 -11.86 -7.87
N ALA A 138 16.02 -12.52 -9.03
CA ALA A 138 17.01 -12.56 -10.10
C ALA A 138 17.01 -11.30 -10.98
N ASP A 139 15.86 -10.59 -11.08
CA ASP A 139 15.70 -9.45 -11.99
C ASP A 139 15.89 -8.09 -11.29
N ASN A 140 15.82 -8.06 -9.95
CA ASN A 140 16.14 -6.88 -9.14
C ASN A 140 16.86 -7.31 -7.86
N PRO A 141 18.19 -7.48 -7.92
CA PRO A 141 18.97 -7.89 -6.76
C PRO A 141 18.83 -6.85 -5.65
N ASP A 142 18.62 -7.32 -4.42
CA ASP A 142 18.55 -6.48 -3.22
C ASP A 142 19.75 -5.53 -3.16
N PHE A 143 19.50 -4.24 -3.40
CA PHE A 143 20.56 -3.22 -3.39
C PHE A 143 21.29 -3.20 -2.05
N SER A 144 20.59 -3.39 -0.95
CA SER A 144 21.19 -3.38 0.39
C SER A 144 22.16 -4.54 0.67
N ALA A 145 22.09 -5.62 -0.13
CA ALA A 145 22.99 -6.76 -0.03
C ALA A 145 24.22 -6.67 -0.95
N LYS A 146 24.30 -5.63 -1.80
CA LYS A 146 25.48 -5.39 -2.65
C LYS A 146 26.69 -5.03 -1.79
N ILE A 147 27.87 -5.50 -2.22
CA ILE A 147 29.14 -5.05 -1.64
C ILE A 147 29.39 -3.60 -2.09
N VAL A 148 29.81 -2.77 -1.15
CA VAL A 148 30.20 -1.38 -1.44
C VAL A 148 31.62 -1.37 -1.96
N GLU A 149 31.83 -0.95 -3.21
CA GLU A 149 33.17 -0.82 -3.79
C GLU A 149 33.98 0.23 -3.02
N GLY A 150 35.22 -0.12 -2.66
CA GLY A 150 36.11 0.77 -1.90
C GLY A 150 35.82 0.86 -0.41
N ALA A 151 34.82 0.16 0.10
CA ALA A 151 34.61 0.01 1.54
C ALA A 151 35.49 -1.12 2.09
N THR A 152 36.08 -0.86 3.24
CA THR A 152 36.97 -1.79 3.96
C THR A 152 36.54 -1.92 5.42
N GLU A 153 37.16 -2.81 6.18
CA GLU A 153 36.95 -2.92 7.63
C GLU A 153 37.16 -1.58 8.36
N SER A 154 38.10 -0.75 7.86
CA SER A 154 38.36 0.57 8.45
C SER A 154 37.19 1.56 8.33
N ASP A 155 36.23 1.30 7.47
CA ASP A 155 35.00 2.11 7.32
C ASP A 155 33.92 1.74 8.36
N ILE A 156 34.10 0.63 9.10
CA ILE A 156 33.23 0.20 10.20
C ILE A 156 33.53 1.01 11.46
N ASP A 157 32.48 1.44 12.15
CA ASP A 157 32.56 2.08 13.45
C ASP A 157 32.26 1.04 14.56
N LEU A 158 33.28 0.70 15.33
CA LEU A 158 33.13 -0.26 16.43
C LEU A 158 32.17 0.22 17.53
N LEU A 159 32.01 1.52 17.69
CA LEU A 159 31.03 2.09 18.63
C LEU A 159 29.60 1.79 18.17
N GLU A 160 29.33 1.87 16.86
CA GLU A 160 28.02 1.52 16.30
C GLU A 160 27.77 0.00 16.38
N VAL A 161 28.81 -0.84 16.19
CA VAL A 161 28.68 -2.29 16.43
C VAL A 161 28.32 -2.58 17.88
N TYR A 162 29.01 -1.95 18.82
CA TYR A 162 28.67 -2.06 20.26
C TYR A 162 27.25 -1.59 20.54
N ARG A 163 26.84 -0.45 19.97
CA ARG A 163 25.48 0.09 20.11
C ARG A 163 24.41 -0.89 19.61
N LEU A 164 24.62 -1.51 18.43
CA LEU A 164 23.70 -2.53 17.91
C LEU A 164 23.56 -3.73 18.85
N LYS A 165 24.66 -4.23 19.39
CA LYS A 165 24.66 -5.34 20.34
C LYS A 165 23.89 -4.98 21.62
N GLU A 166 24.12 -3.80 22.20
CA GLU A 166 23.39 -3.33 23.38
C GLU A 166 21.90 -3.13 23.11
N LYS A 167 21.53 -2.53 21.97
CA LYS A 167 20.13 -2.39 21.58
C LYS A 167 19.45 -3.77 21.44
N LEU A 168 20.16 -4.77 20.89
CA LEU A 168 19.63 -6.14 20.80
C LEU A 168 19.49 -6.79 22.17
N ARG A 169 20.46 -6.65 23.08
CA ARG A 169 20.36 -7.17 24.48
C ARG A 169 19.14 -6.65 25.20
N ILE A 170 18.85 -5.35 25.06
CA ILE A 170 17.68 -4.72 25.67
C ILE A 170 16.37 -5.26 25.06
N ARG A 171 16.33 -5.49 23.76
CA ARG A 171 15.10 -5.89 23.04
C ARG A 171 14.84 -7.41 23.07
N ASP A 172 15.90 -8.20 23.16
CA ASP A 172 15.86 -9.66 23.17
C ASP A 172 16.92 -10.23 24.11
N ALA A 173 16.62 -10.23 25.40
CA ALA A 173 17.52 -10.71 26.46
C ALA A 173 17.90 -12.20 26.30
N GLY A 174 17.18 -12.98 25.50
CA GLY A 174 17.47 -14.38 25.20
C GLY A 174 18.38 -14.60 23.98
N SER A 175 18.75 -13.54 23.27
CA SER A 175 19.59 -13.66 22.07
C SER A 175 21.07 -13.85 22.43
N ALA A 176 21.70 -14.89 21.88
CA ALA A 176 23.14 -15.12 22.00
C ALA A 176 23.98 -14.29 20.99
N LEU A 177 23.33 -13.63 20.02
CA LEU A 177 24.04 -12.86 18.98
C LEU A 177 24.95 -11.76 19.53
N PRO A 178 24.54 -10.95 20.54
CA PRO A 178 25.39 -9.89 21.08
C PRO A 178 26.70 -10.36 21.73
N ASP A 179 26.77 -11.64 22.11
CA ASP A 179 27.94 -12.21 22.79
C ASP A 179 28.99 -12.73 21.83
N LEU A 180 28.69 -12.80 20.53
CA LEU A 180 29.63 -13.17 19.48
C LEU A 180 30.73 -12.11 19.30
N ALA A 181 31.90 -12.52 18.77
CA ALA A 181 32.89 -11.56 18.29
C ALA A 181 32.30 -10.63 17.23
N ASP A 182 32.78 -9.39 17.11
CA ASP A 182 32.19 -8.36 16.25
C ASP A 182 32.09 -8.80 14.79
N THR A 183 33.13 -9.37 14.24
CA THR A 183 33.13 -9.89 12.87
C THR A 183 32.10 -11.02 12.69
N THR A 184 32.04 -11.96 13.63
CA THR A 184 31.05 -13.05 13.60
C THR A 184 29.62 -12.53 13.73
N PHE A 185 29.39 -11.53 14.59
CA PHE A 185 28.09 -10.86 14.74
C PHE A 185 27.64 -10.21 13.44
N LEU A 186 28.53 -9.43 12.80
CA LEU A 186 28.24 -8.74 11.54
C LEU A 186 28.03 -9.70 10.38
N ASP A 187 28.82 -10.78 10.30
CA ASP A 187 28.68 -11.81 9.26
C ASP A 187 27.36 -12.59 9.41
N ASN A 188 26.95 -12.95 10.63
CA ASN A 188 25.65 -13.58 10.89
C ASN A 188 24.46 -12.70 10.47
N LEU A 189 24.61 -11.38 10.54
CA LEU A 189 23.61 -10.42 10.05
C LEU A 189 23.77 -10.12 8.54
N ASN A 190 24.75 -10.72 7.85
CA ASN A 190 25.12 -10.41 6.46
C ASN A 190 25.47 -8.93 6.22
N LEU A 191 25.89 -8.21 7.25
CA LEU A 191 26.36 -6.82 7.14
C LEU A 191 27.77 -6.75 6.54
N ILE A 192 28.54 -7.83 6.69
CA ILE A 192 29.81 -8.06 6.01
C ILE A 192 29.80 -9.44 5.34
N ARG A 193 30.76 -9.68 4.47
CA ARG A 193 31.08 -11.00 3.92
C ARG A 193 32.58 -11.23 4.02
N MET A 194 32.98 -12.41 4.44
CA MET A 194 34.38 -12.82 4.47
C MET A 194 34.77 -13.41 3.10
N ASP A 195 35.74 -12.82 2.44
CA ASP A 195 36.29 -13.32 1.19
C ASP A 195 37.84 -13.49 1.36
N LYS A 196 38.33 -14.74 1.54
CA LYS A 196 39.74 -15.07 1.68
C LYS A 196 40.50 -14.17 2.67
N ASP A 197 39.99 -14.02 3.87
CA ASP A 197 40.49 -13.17 4.96
C ASP A 197 40.30 -11.64 4.76
N GLU A 198 39.65 -11.20 3.70
CA GLU A 198 39.24 -9.80 3.52
C GLU A 198 37.80 -9.61 3.95
N VAL A 199 37.56 -8.55 4.71
CA VAL A 199 36.19 -8.09 5.06
C VAL A 199 35.64 -7.28 3.92
N ARG A 200 34.50 -7.74 3.36
CA ARG A 200 33.71 -7.04 2.34
C ARG A 200 32.45 -6.46 2.97
N VAL A 201 32.32 -5.16 2.98
CA VAL A 201 31.20 -4.47 3.63
C VAL A 201 30.01 -4.35 2.65
N THR A 202 28.83 -4.79 3.08
CA THR A 202 27.60 -4.62 2.29
C THR A 202 27.03 -3.20 2.44
N VAL A 203 26.12 -2.79 1.54
CA VAL A 203 25.38 -1.51 1.69
C VAL A 203 24.67 -1.47 3.05
N ALA A 204 23.97 -2.53 3.43
CA ALA A 204 23.36 -2.63 4.76
C ALA A 204 24.40 -2.52 5.87
N GLY A 205 25.57 -3.18 5.73
CA GLY A 205 26.65 -3.08 6.69
C GLY A 205 27.10 -1.63 6.92
N LEU A 206 27.35 -0.90 5.83
CA LEU A 206 27.74 0.50 5.95
C LEU A 206 26.61 1.37 6.56
N LEU A 207 25.35 1.09 6.21
CA LEU A 207 24.19 1.81 6.75
C LEU A 207 23.90 1.50 8.23
N PHE A 208 24.31 0.35 8.76
CA PHE A 208 24.08 0.01 10.18
C PHE A 208 25.27 0.30 11.07
N VAL A 209 26.49 0.10 10.58
CA VAL A 209 27.71 0.21 11.40
C VAL A 209 28.83 0.99 10.73
N GLY A 210 28.58 1.71 9.65
CA GLY A 210 29.58 2.53 8.98
C GLY A 210 29.88 3.83 9.73
N LYS A 211 31.11 4.34 9.60
CA LYS A 211 31.44 5.70 10.03
C LYS A 211 30.65 6.72 9.21
N ALA A 212 30.15 7.79 9.83
CA ALA A 212 29.41 8.84 9.14
C ALA A 212 30.14 9.40 7.91
N ALA A 213 31.47 9.66 8.03
CA ALA A 213 32.30 10.13 6.92
C ALA A 213 32.39 9.10 5.76
N SER A 214 32.38 7.80 6.09
CA SER A 214 32.40 6.73 5.09
C SER A 214 31.03 6.60 4.40
N ILE A 215 29.93 6.73 5.14
CA ILE A 215 28.57 6.76 4.57
C ILE A 215 28.45 7.95 3.61
N ALA A 216 28.84 9.15 4.03
CA ALA A 216 28.77 10.35 3.20
C ALA A 216 29.60 10.24 1.90
N ARG A 217 30.75 9.56 1.97
CA ARG A 217 31.66 9.35 0.83
C ARG A 217 31.18 8.24 -0.12
N LEU A 218 30.74 7.10 0.43
CA LEU A 218 30.48 5.87 -0.33
C LEU A 218 29.00 5.67 -0.69
N LEU A 219 28.10 6.25 0.10
CA LEU A 219 26.63 6.20 -0.09
C LEU A 219 26.02 7.60 0.09
N PRO A 220 26.42 8.61 -0.72
CA PRO A 220 25.98 10.01 -0.54
C PRO A 220 24.45 10.16 -0.60
N GLN A 221 23.76 9.25 -1.28
CA GLN A 221 22.29 9.20 -1.33
C GLN A 221 21.65 8.77 -0.01
N ALA A 222 22.40 8.17 0.93
CA ALA A 222 21.86 7.72 2.22
C ALA A 222 21.62 8.89 3.20
N GLU A 223 21.03 9.97 2.71
CA GLU A 223 20.74 11.17 3.46
C GLU A 223 19.30 11.19 3.97
N VAL A 224 19.13 11.68 5.20
CA VAL A 224 17.84 11.97 5.82
C VAL A 224 17.85 13.42 6.30
N ILE A 225 16.88 14.21 5.89
CA ILE A 225 16.74 15.62 6.24
C ILE A 225 15.49 15.81 7.09
N TYR A 226 15.68 16.27 8.32
CA TYR A 226 14.59 16.69 9.19
C TYR A 226 14.41 18.20 9.11
N LEU A 227 13.15 18.63 8.92
CA LEU A 227 12.75 20.04 8.87
C LEU A 227 11.62 20.26 9.88
N HIS A 228 11.76 21.27 10.74
CA HIS A 228 10.70 21.69 11.66
C HIS A 228 10.12 23.02 11.21
N TYR A 229 8.80 23.12 11.31
CA TYR A 229 8.02 24.32 11.00
C TYR A 229 7.14 24.65 12.22
N SER A 230 7.19 25.88 12.70
CA SER A 230 6.37 26.34 13.83
C SER A 230 4.95 26.76 13.41
N ASP A 231 4.69 26.88 12.12
CA ASP A 231 3.37 27.22 11.56
C ASP A 231 3.07 26.37 10.32
N GLU A 232 1.77 26.01 10.13
CA GLU A 232 1.31 25.18 9.00
C GLU A 232 1.44 25.88 7.63
N ALA A 233 1.35 27.21 7.60
CA ALA A 233 1.43 28.02 6.39
C ALA A 233 2.85 28.49 6.08
N GLN A 234 3.81 28.19 6.96
CA GLN A 234 5.19 28.62 6.81
C GLN A 234 5.88 27.88 5.66
N THR A 235 6.60 28.59 4.82
CA THR A 235 7.39 28.04 3.71
C THR A 235 8.85 27.79 4.11
N GLU A 236 9.36 28.53 5.08
CA GLU A 236 10.71 28.42 5.61
C GLU A 236 10.69 27.59 6.90
N TYR A 237 11.65 26.69 7.05
CA TYR A 237 11.82 25.90 8.26
C TYR A 237 12.53 26.69 9.37
N ASP A 238 12.16 26.43 10.62
CA ASP A 238 12.85 27.02 11.79
C ASP A 238 14.09 26.24 12.18
N ASN A 239 14.07 24.93 11.95
CA ASN A 239 15.15 24.03 12.31
C ASN A 239 15.37 22.99 11.21
N ARG A 240 16.65 22.73 10.89
CA ARG A 240 17.06 21.71 9.92
C ARG A 240 18.16 20.84 10.51
N MET A 241 18.09 19.55 10.22
CA MET A 241 19.10 18.58 10.61
C MET A 241 19.33 17.61 9.44
N ASP A 242 20.53 17.67 8.86
CA ASP A 242 20.96 16.78 7.78
C ASP A 242 21.77 15.63 8.41
N MET A 243 21.42 14.40 8.07
CA MET A 243 21.99 13.20 8.68
C MET A 243 22.44 12.21 7.60
N GLN A 244 23.72 11.88 7.62
CA GLN A 244 24.35 10.81 6.84
C GLN A 244 25.16 9.92 7.79
N GLU A 245 24.50 9.13 8.55
CA GLU A 245 25.03 8.33 9.65
C GLU A 245 24.27 7.01 9.77
N PRO A 246 24.69 6.09 10.64
CA PRO A 246 24.01 4.80 10.79
C PRO A 246 22.53 4.91 11.09
N VAL A 247 21.74 4.01 10.50
CA VAL A 247 20.26 4.01 10.55
C VAL A 247 19.73 4.10 11.98
N ILE A 248 20.34 3.38 12.93
CA ILE A 248 19.89 3.40 14.33
C ILE A 248 20.19 4.74 14.99
N SER A 249 21.34 5.36 14.67
CA SER A 249 21.69 6.70 15.15
C SER A 249 20.74 7.76 14.59
N ILE A 250 20.38 7.67 13.31
CA ILE A 250 19.35 8.53 12.68
C ILE A 250 18.01 8.36 13.41
N LEU A 251 17.59 7.12 13.65
CA LEU A 251 16.31 6.83 14.31
C LEU A 251 16.27 7.39 15.73
N ASP A 252 17.35 7.22 16.52
CA ASP A 252 17.46 7.75 17.88
C ASP A 252 17.38 9.28 17.88
N LYS A 253 18.12 9.96 16.99
CA LYS A 253 18.11 11.44 16.86
C LYS A 253 16.76 11.99 16.42
N LEU A 254 16.12 11.35 15.43
CA LEU A 254 14.79 11.76 14.98
C LEU A 254 13.75 11.56 16.09
N THR A 255 13.82 10.44 16.80
CA THR A 255 12.94 10.17 17.95
C THR A 255 13.07 11.25 19.01
N GLU A 256 14.30 11.61 19.41
CA GLU A 256 14.55 12.68 20.37
C GLU A 256 14.04 14.03 19.85
N ARG A 257 14.29 14.33 18.59
CA ARG A 257 13.87 15.60 17.99
C ARG A 257 12.35 15.72 17.91
N ILE A 258 11.65 14.65 17.50
CA ILE A 258 10.19 14.64 17.45
C ILE A 258 9.62 14.77 18.87
N ARG A 259 10.15 14.06 19.85
CA ARG A 259 9.73 14.17 21.27
C ARG A 259 9.84 15.60 21.81
N THR A 260 10.82 16.38 21.38
CA THR A 260 11.02 17.77 21.83
C THR A 260 9.81 18.66 21.52
N TYR A 261 9.11 18.41 20.42
CA TYR A 261 7.95 19.19 19.96
C TYR A 261 6.61 18.46 20.17
N ASN A 262 6.65 17.24 20.71
CA ASN A 262 5.48 16.35 20.84
C ASN A 262 4.69 16.69 22.11
N ARG A 263 3.54 17.32 21.95
CA ARG A 263 2.68 17.76 23.06
C ARG A 263 1.85 16.59 23.60
N LEU A 264 1.52 16.66 24.89
CA LEU A 264 0.69 15.69 25.59
C LEU A 264 -0.68 16.31 25.87
N THR A 265 -1.74 15.62 25.45
CA THR A 265 -3.13 15.93 25.78
C THR A 265 -3.70 14.88 26.71
N ASN A 266 -4.32 15.30 27.80
CA ASN A 266 -4.99 14.40 28.74
C ASN A 266 -6.47 14.28 28.43
N VAL A 267 -6.95 13.07 28.16
CA VAL A 267 -8.37 12.75 27.95
C VAL A 267 -8.92 12.03 29.19
N GLN A 268 -9.97 12.59 29.81
CA GLN A 268 -10.61 11.97 30.97
C GLN A 268 -11.52 10.82 30.50
N VAL A 269 -11.25 9.60 31.00
CA VAL A 269 -12.03 8.38 30.74
C VAL A 269 -12.49 7.82 32.08
N GLY A 270 -13.74 8.08 32.47
CA GLY A 270 -14.22 7.71 33.78
C GLY A 270 -13.37 8.31 34.91
N LEU A 271 -12.78 7.47 35.75
CA LEU A 271 -11.87 7.86 36.85
C LEU A 271 -10.40 7.98 36.40
N PHE A 272 -10.06 7.55 35.18
CA PHE A 272 -8.69 7.51 34.68
C PHE A 272 -8.42 8.65 33.72
N ARG A 273 -7.14 9.00 33.54
CA ARG A 273 -6.65 9.88 32.50
C ARG A 273 -5.91 9.08 31.47
N LEU A 274 -6.31 9.21 30.20
CA LEU A 274 -5.58 8.68 29.06
C LEU A 274 -4.65 9.78 28.52
N GLU A 275 -3.37 9.49 28.48
CA GLU A 275 -2.33 10.37 27.92
C GLU A 275 -2.24 10.13 26.42
N VAL A 276 -2.52 11.16 25.62
CA VAL A 276 -2.46 11.10 24.17
C VAL A 276 -1.45 12.15 23.69
N TYR A 277 -0.34 11.68 23.12
CA TYR A 277 0.65 12.54 22.49
C TYR A 277 0.19 13.00 21.10
N ASP A 278 0.65 14.17 20.64
CA ASP A 278 0.39 14.60 19.25
C ASP A 278 0.79 13.50 18.24
N PHE A 279 1.94 12.86 18.46
CA PHE A 279 2.39 11.70 17.68
C PHE A 279 2.83 10.59 18.64
N SER A 280 2.15 9.46 18.62
CA SER A 280 2.56 8.28 19.39
C SER A 280 3.91 7.78 18.88
N GLU A 281 4.80 7.43 19.82
CA GLU A 281 6.15 7.00 19.51
C GLU A 281 6.17 5.77 18.61
N ALA A 282 5.28 4.80 18.87
CA ALA A 282 5.15 3.61 18.06
C ALA A 282 4.80 3.95 16.59
N VAL A 283 3.95 4.98 16.38
CA VAL A 283 3.51 5.40 15.05
C VAL A 283 4.66 6.03 14.26
N PHE A 284 5.33 7.05 14.83
CA PHE A 284 6.37 7.73 14.06
C PHE A 284 7.66 6.89 13.93
N GLN A 285 7.99 6.04 14.90
CA GLN A 285 9.11 5.11 14.76
C GLN A 285 8.87 4.10 13.64
N GLU A 286 7.68 3.51 13.57
CA GLU A 286 7.31 2.60 12.48
C GLU A 286 7.35 3.30 11.13
N ALA A 287 6.84 4.54 11.05
CA ALA A 287 6.87 5.33 9.83
C ALA A 287 8.31 5.62 9.36
N LEU A 288 9.22 5.95 10.29
CA LEU A 288 10.63 6.19 10.00
C LEU A 288 11.36 4.91 9.57
N LEU A 289 11.12 3.80 10.26
CA LEU A 289 11.68 2.49 9.90
C LEU A 289 11.24 2.05 8.51
N ASN A 290 9.95 2.23 8.19
CA ASN A 290 9.42 1.94 6.86
C ASN A 290 10.06 2.83 5.79
N ALA A 291 10.24 4.12 6.05
CA ALA A 291 10.93 5.01 5.12
C ALA A 291 12.36 4.52 4.85
N LEU A 292 13.15 4.21 5.88
CA LEU A 292 14.54 3.78 5.75
C LEU A 292 14.68 2.39 5.10
N ALA A 293 13.74 1.46 5.41
CA ALA A 293 13.75 0.12 4.85
C ALA A 293 13.28 0.06 3.40
N HIS A 294 12.37 0.95 2.99
CA HIS A 294 11.73 0.90 1.68
C HIS A 294 12.17 1.98 0.69
N ARG A 295 13.03 2.94 1.08
CA ARG A 295 13.57 3.93 0.14
C ARG A 295 14.35 3.27 -1.01
N SER A 296 14.37 3.94 -2.17
CA SER A 296 15.32 3.60 -3.21
C SER A 296 16.70 4.17 -2.85
N TYR A 297 17.69 3.30 -2.61
CA TYR A 297 19.09 3.72 -2.45
C TYR A 297 19.82 3.86 -3.79
N GLU A 298 19.13 3.66 -4.92
CA GLU A 298 19.62 3.99 -6.27
C GLU A 298 19.27 5.43 -6.65
N ASP A 299 18.33 6.05 -5.92
CA ASP A 299 17.92 7.43 -6.10
C ASP A 299 18.76 8.35 -5.20
N MET A 300 19.24 9.47 -5.76
CA MET A 300 20.06 10.45 -5.05
C MET A 300 19.26 11.37 -4.12
N ALA A 301 17.92 11.36 -4.20
CA ALA A 301 17.08 12.18 -3.35
C ALA A 301 17.12 11.71 -1.88
N PRO A 302 17.17 12.64 -0.90
CA PRO A 302 17.13 12.30 0.52
C PRO A 302 15.71 11.87 0.96
N VAL A 303 15.63 11.23 2.13
CA VAL A 303 14.35 11.11 2.85
C VAL A 303 14.10 12.43 3.57
N TYR A 304 12.95 13.05 3.34
CA TYR A 304 12.52 14.23 4.09
C TYR A 304 11.56 13.87 5.21
N VAL A 305 11.81 14.37 6.41
CA VAL A 305 10.92 14.33 7.57
C VAL A 305 10.54 15.76 7.92
N LYS A 306 9.34 16.18 7.52
CA LYS A 306 8.82 17.54 7.73
C LYS A 306 7.85 17.52 8.91
N HIS A 307 8.19 18.20 9.97
CA HIS A 307 7.43 18.24 11.23
C HIS A 307 6.76 19.62 11.38
N TYR A 308 5.45 19.62 11.25
CA TYR A 308 4.56 20.76 11.45
C TYR A 308 3.83 20.67 12.79
N PRO A 309 3.18 21.73 13.28
CA PRO A 309 2.43 21.69 14.53
C PRO A 309 1.34 20.62 14.63
N THR A 310 0.72 20.28 13.49
CA THR A 310 -0.41 19.33 13.45
C THR A 310 -0.17 18.11 12.57
N LYS A 311 1.00 18.00 11.93
CA LYS A 311 1.32 16.84 11.07
C LYS A 311 2.82 16.57 10.97
N ILE A 312 3.15 15.30 10.76
CA ILE A 312 4.47 14.89 10.25
C ILE A 312 4.28 14.36 8.84
N VAL A 313 5.11 14.85 7.90
CA VAL A 313 5.13 14.38 6.51
C VAL A 313 6.48 13.74 6.24
N ILE A 314 6.47 12.47 5.83
CA ILE A 314 7.68 11.73 5.44
C ILE A 314 7.62 11.52 3.93
N GLU A 315 8.61 12.05 3.22
CA GLU A 315 8.76 11.89 1.76
C GLU A 315 9.95 10.97 1.48
N ASN A 316 9.66 9.87 0.80
CA ASN A 316 10.60 8.77 0.59
C ASN A 316 10.84 8.55 -0.90
N PRO A 317 12.10 8.55 -1.40
CA PRO A 317 12.40 8.26 -2.79
C PRO A 317 12.12 6.79 -3.13
N GLY A 318 11.57 6.57 -4.33
CA GLY A 318 11.06 5.29 -4.82
C GLY A 318 9.57 5.09 -4.52
N GLY A 319 8.78 4.70 -5.54
CA GLY A 319 7.35 4.38 -5.40
C GLY A 319 7.10 3.11 -4.59
N PHE A 320 5.85 2.71 -4.42
CA PHE A 320 5.55 1.42 -3.80
C PHE A 320 6.10 0.25 -4.63
N PRO A 321 6.62 -0.82 -3.99
CA PRO A 321 7.08 -2.01 -4.71
C PRO A 321 5.89 -2.87 -5.16
N GLY A 322 6.01 -3.49 -6.32
CA GLY A 322 5.01 -4.42 -6.87
C GLY A 322 3.67 -3.74 -7.13
N ASP A 323 2.59 -4.34 -6.69
CA ASP A 323 1.21 -3.89 -6.84
C ASP A 323 0.64 -3.21 -5.59
N ILE A 324 1.49 -2.92 -4.61
CA ILE A 324 1.11 -2.15 -3.43
C ILE A 324 0.71 -0.74 -3.85
N ASN A 325 -0.40 -0.26 -3.30
CA ASN A 325 -0.91 1.09 -3.49
C ASN A 325 -1.73 1.54 -2.28
N GLU A 326 -2.21 2.76 -2.27
CA GLU A 326 -2.94 3.35 -1.15
C GLU A 326 -4.23 2.60 -0.79
N SER A 327 -4.81 1.86 -1.76
CA SER A 327 -6.08 1.15 -1.56
C SER A 327 -5.93 -0.29 -1.06
N ASN A 328 -4.71 -0.82 -0.98
CA ASN A 328 -4.45 -2.20 -0.54
C ASN A 328 -3.32 -2.33 0.49
N ILE A 329 -2.70 -1.22 0.91
CA ILE A 329 -1.51 -1.22 1.77
C ILE A 329 -1.72 -1.93 3.13
N ILE A 330 -2.95 -1.98 3.63
CA ILE A 330 -3.31 -2.64 4.90
C ILE A 330 -3.36 -4.16 4.71
N THR A 331 -3.90 -4.63 3.59
CA THR A 331 -4.19 -6.05 3.37
C THR A 331 -3.14 -6.76 2.51
N HIS A 332 -2.27 -5.97 1.85
CA HIS A 332 -1.23 -6.53 1.02
C HIS A 332 -0.06 -7.08 1.86
N GLN A 333 0.47 -8.22 1.43
CA GLN A 333 1.67 -8.76 2.06
C GLN A 333 2.86 -7.80 1.88
N SER A 334 3.61 -7.54 2.96
CA SER A 334 4.78 -6.65 2.92
C SER A 334 5.85 -7.18 1.95
N ILE A 335 6.28 -6.31 1.03
CA ILE A 335 7.38 -6.57 0.08
C ILE A 335 8.50 -5.57 0.37
N PRO A 336 9.57 -5.94 1.08
CA PRO A 336 10.65 -5.00 1.36
C PRO A 336 11.49 -4.73 0.10
N ARG A 337 11.70 -3.45 -0.22
CA ARG A 337 12.61 -3.03 -1.30
C ARG A 337 14.05 -3.41 -0.98
N ASN A 338 14.48 -3.19 0.26
CA ASN A 338 15.81 -3.50 0.77
C ASN A 338 15.69 -4.65 1.76
N LYS A 339 15.72 -5.88 1.21
CA LYS A 339 15.45 -7.08 1.99
C LYS A 339 16.45 -7.28 3.14
N LEU A 340 17.73 -7.02 2.92
CA LEU A 340 18.75 -7.17 3.96
C LEU A 340 18.58 -6.14 5.08
N ILE A 341 18.23 -4.88 4.76
CA ILE A 341 17.91 -3.87 5.78
C ILE A 341 16.70 -4.31 6.61
N ALA A 342 15.60 -4.74 5.96
CA ALA A 342 14.41 -5.20 6.65
C ALA A 342 14.68 -6.42 7.55
N MET A 343 15.46 -7.39 7.06
CA MET A 343 15.88 -8.55 7.84
C MET A 343 16.75 -8.16 9.03
N THR A 344 17.69 -7.23 8.85
CA THR A 344 18.53 -6.74 9.95
C THR A 344 17.71 -6.05 11.03
N LEU A 345 16.77 -5.15 10.65
CA LEU A 345 15.85 -4.52 11.59
C LEU A 345 14.99 -5.55 12.34
N GLN A 346 14.61 -6.63 11.67
CA GLN A 346 13.86 -7.73 12.28
C GLN A 346 14.72 -8.53 13.28
N HIS A 347 15.96 -8.86 12.92
CA HIS A 347 16.91 -9.53 13.83
C HIS A 347 17.21 -8.67 15.06
N LEU A 348 17.29 -7.36 14.88
CA LEU A 348 17.47 -6.38 15.96
C LEU A 348 16.17 -6.08 16.74
N LYS A 349 15.05 -6.74 16.42
CA LYS A 349 13.73 -6.56 17.06
C LYS A 349 13.18 -5.14 16.98
N TYR A 350 13.54 -4.40 15.95
CA TYR A 350 12.92 -3.11 15.64
C TYR A 350 11.60 -3.27 14.92
N VAL A 351 11.47 -4.32 14.10
CA VAL A 351 10.27 -4.64 13.31
C VAL A 351 9.81 -6.06 13.63
N GLN A 352 8.50 -6.28 13.68
CA GLN A 352 7.94 -7.63 13.88
C GLN A 352 7.89 -8.40 12.55
N ARG A 353 7.92 -9.75 12.65
CA ARG A 353 7.93 -10.66 11.48
C ARG A 353 6.71 -10.59 10.57
N SER A 354 5.60 -10.06 11.07
CA SER A 354 4.28 -10.28 10.50
C SER A 354 3.83 -9.23 9.48
N GLY A 355 4.64 -8.23 9.15
CA GLY A 355 4.22 -7.12 8.27
C GLY A 355 3.14 -6.22 8.89
N GLN A 356 2.91 -6.28 10.19
CA GLN A 356 1.85 -5.57 10.92
C GLN A 356 2.19 -4.10 11.24
N GLY A 357 3.32 -3.58 10.76
CA GLY A 357 3.75 -2.22 11.09
C GLY A 357 2.75 -1.15 10.64
N VAL A 358 2.24 -1.30 9.42
CA VAL A 358 1.20 -0.40 8.89
C VAL A 358 -0.09 -0.51 9.74
N ASP A 359 -0.52 -1.73 10.07
CA ASP A 359 -1.71 -1.96 10.91
C ASP A 359 -1.58 -1.31 12.28
N ILE A 360 -0.39 -1.39 12.89
CA ILE A 360 -0.10 -0.77 14.20
C ILE A 360 -0.25 0.76 14.09
N MET A 361 0.28 1.38 13.03
CA MET A 361 0.13 2.83 12.83
C MET A 361 -1.34 3.22 12.69
N PHE A 362 -2.10 2.52 11.83
CA PHE A 362 -3.53 2.78 11.63
C PHE A 362 -4.33 2.57 12.91
N GLN A 363 -4.13 1.42 13.58
CA GLN A 363 -4.86 1.08 14.79
C GLN A 363 -4.57 2.06 15.93
N SER A 364 -3.31 2.45 16.14
CA SER A 364 -2.91 3.41 17.17
C SER A 364 -3.57 4.77 16.92
N MET A 365 -3.45 5.32 15.72
CA MET A 365 -4.02 6.62 15.39
C MET A 365 -5.54 6.65 15.52
N LEU A 366 -6.24 5.62 15.04
CA LEU A 366 -7.69 5.52 15.17
C LEU A 366 -8.15 5.38 16.63
N THR A 367 -7.43 4.60 17.44
CA THR A 367 -7.71 4.45 18.87
C THR A 367 -7.55 5.77 19.62
N GLU A 368 -6.60 6.60 19.18
CA GLU A 368 -6.34 7.94 19.72
C GLU A 368 -7.29 9.02 19.14
N GLY A 369 -8.27 8.64 18.32
CA GLY A 369 -9.24 9.55 17.71
C GLY A 369 -8.65 10.48 16.66
N LYS A 370 -7.52 10.12 16.08
CA LYS A 370 -6.84 10.83 15.00
C LYS A 370 -7.22 10.25 13.64
N PRO A 371 -7.08 11.02 12.55
CA PRO A 371 -7.18 10.49 11.21
C PRO A 371 -6.15 9.37 10.99
N TYR A 372 -6.49 8.37 10.18
CA TYR A 372 -5.53 7.33 9.79
C TYR A 372 -4.38 7.90 8.94
N PRO A 373 -3.23 7.19 8.87
CA PRO A 373 -2.11 7.58 8.02
C PRO A 373 -2.53 7.78 6.56
N GLU A 374 -2.20 8.92 5.98
CA GLU A 374 -2.50 9.24 4.59
C GLU A 374 -1.27 8.94 3.72
N TYR A 375 -1.42 8.05 2.75
CA TYR A 375 -0.38 7.77 1.77
C TYR A 375 -0.72 8.42 0.43
N ALA A 376 0.29 8.94 -0.23
CA ALA A 376 0.23 9.39 -1.62
C ALA A 376 1.49 8.90 -2.33
N SER A 377 1.35 8.25 -3.47
CA SER A 377 2.48 7.70 -4.20
C SER A 377 2.56 8.17 -5.64
N THR A 378 3.77 8.17 -6.14
CA THR A 378 4.12 8.30 -7.56
C THR A 378 5.06 7.14 -7.91
N PRO A 379 5.38 6.89 -9.18
CA PRO A 379 6.39 5.90 -9.53
C PRO A 379 7.75 6.12 -8.85
N ASN A 380 8.07 7.37 -8.48
CA ASN A 380 9.38 7.77 -7.96
C ASN A 380 9.38 8.20 -6.48
N SER A 381 8.25 8.22 -5.81
CA SER A 381 8.18 8.65 -4.41
C SER A 381 6.96 8.13 -3.68
N VAL A 382 7.09 7.95 -2.36
CA VAL A 382 5.97 7.74 -1.44
C VAL A 382 5.98 8.86 -0.42
N ARG A 383 4.82 9.47 -0.19
CA ARG A 383 4.59 10.45 0.87
C ARG A 383 3.62 9.87 1.89
N LEU A 384 4.04 9.87 3.15
CA LEU A 384 3.21 9.53 4.30
C LEU A 384 2.92 10.80 5.10
N THR A 385 1.65 11.05 5.40
CA THR A 385 1.22 12.15 6.29
C THR A 385 0.56 11.56 7.52
N LEU A 386 1.10 11.90 8.68
CA LEU A 386 0.56 11.58 10.01
C LEU A 386 0.00 12.85 10.62
N ARG A 387 -1.30 12.90 10.96
CA ARG A 387 -1.93 14.07 11.57
C ARG A 387 -2.10 13.88 13.08
N SER A 388 -1.78 14.92 13.85
CA SER A 388 -1.88 14.89 15.32
C SER A 388 -3.27 15.31 15.83
N THR A 389 -4.07 15.96 15.00
CA THR A 389 -5.35 16.54 15.44
C THR A 389 -6.29 15.44 15.92
N MET A 390 -6.58 15.47 17.22
CA MET A 390 -7.63 14.64 17.81
C MET A 390 -8.98 15.28 17.44
N GLU A 391 -9.72 14.63 16.53
CA GLU A 391 -10.95 15.20 15.99
C GLU A 391 -12.13 15.12 16.98
N ASN A 392 -12.12 14.11 17.87
CA ASN A 392 -13.24 13.93 18.80
C ASN A 392 -12.80 13.18 20.08
N GLN A 393 -12.69 13.92 21.19
CA GLN A 393 -12.36 13.33 22.49
C GLN A 393 -13.43 12.34 23.01
N ASN A 394 -14.70 12.55 22.66
CA ASN A 394 -15.77 11.64 23.04
C ASN A 394 -15.63 10.28 22.34
N PHE A 395 -15.12 10.27 21.09
CA PHE A 395 -14.82 9.04 20.38
C PHE A 395 -13.72 8.24 21.07
N VAL A 396 -12.63 8.90 21.48
CA VAL A 396 -11.53 8.26 22.24
C VAL A 396 -12.06 7.64 23.54
N ARG A 397 -12.87 8.40 24.27
CA ARG A 397 -13.53 7.91 25.51
C ARG A 397 -14.42 6.71 25.20
N PHE A 398 -15.25 6.78 24.19
CA PHE A 398 -16.13 5.70 23.76
C PHE A 398 -15.34 4.42 23.41
N ILE A 399 -14.26 4.53 22.65
CA ILE A 399 -13.40 3.39 22.31
C ILE A 399 -12.82 2.77 23.56
N ALA A 400 -12.21 3.57 24.46
CA ALA A 400 -11.59 3.09 25.69
C ALA A 400 -12.61 2.38 26.62
N GLU A 401 -13.76 3.01 26.89
CA GLU A 401 -14.81 2.45 27.74
C GLU A 401 -15.45 1.19 27.13
N THR A 402 -15.54 1.13 25.79
CA THR A 402 -16.14 -0.03 25.12
C THR A 402 -15.17 -1.21 25.15
N GLN A 403 -13.88 -0.98 24.93
CA GLN A 403 -12.85 -2.03 25.03
C GLN A 403 -12.78 -2.64 26.44
N ASP A 404 -12.86 -1.79 27.45
CA ASP A 404 -12.90 -2.25 28.86
C ASP A 404 -14.11 -3.15 29.12
N LYS A 405 -15.31 -2.73 28.68
CA LYS A 405 -16.55 -3.51 28.82
C LYS A 405 -16.55 -4.82 28.02
N ARG A 406 -15.96 -4.81 26.83
CA ARG A 406 -15.83 -6.01 25.97
C ARG A 406 -14.78 -6.99 26.47
N SER A 407 -13.85 -6.54 27.33
CA SER A 407 -12.61 -7.25 27.68
C SER A 407 -11.81 -7.70 26.44
N LYS A 408 -11.96 -6.97 25.33
CA LYS A 408 -11.34 -7.24 24.03
C LYS A 408 -11.05 -5.93 23.30
N MET A 409 -9.87 -5.83 22.70
CA MET A 409 -9.50 -4.70 21.85
C MET A 409 -10.32 -4.71 20.55
N PHE A 410 -10.58 -3.52 20.01
CA PHE A 410 -11.10 -3.41 18.66
C PHE A 410 -10.05 -3.85 17.64
N THR A 411 -10.48 -4.58 16.63
CA THR A 411 -9.66 -4.86 15.44
C THR A 411 -9.51 -3.59 14.60
N LEU A 412 -8.50 -3.56 13.73
CA LEU A 412 -8.32 -2.43 12.81
C LEU A 412 -9.57 -2.20 11.95
N SER A 413 -10.13 -3.26 11.38
CA SER A 413 -11.36 -3.17 10.54
C SER A 413 -12.56 -2.62 11.31
N GLU A 414 -12.75 -3.01 12.57
CA GLU A 414 -13.80 -2.46 13.44
C GLU A 414 -13.59 -0.96 13.69
N LEU A 415 -12.36 -0.53 14.00
CA LEU A 415 -12.03 0.88 14.21
C LEU A 415 -12.23 1.71 12.95
N MET A 416 -11.83 1.22 11.78
CA MET A 416 -12.02 1.91 10.50
C MET A 416 -13.50 2.13 10.18
N ILE A 417 -14.35 1.13 10.43
CA ILE A 417 -15.80 1.26 10.23
C ILE A 417 -16.41 2.28 11.22
N LEU A 418 -16.03 2.20 12.50
CA LEU A 418 -16.52 3.14 13.51
C LEU A 418 -16.07 4.57 13.24
N HIS A 419 -14.81 4.74 12.81
CA HIS A 419 -14.26 6.05 12.42
C HIS A 419 -14.99 6.60 11.19
N TYR A 420 -15.20 5.79 10.15
CA TYR A 420 -15.97 6.18 8.97
C TYR A 420 -17.39 6.62 9.34
N LEU A 421 -18.08 5.87 10.21
CA LEU A 421 -19.45 6.18 10.64
C LEU A 421 -19.55 7.40 11.57
N ARG A 422 -18.45 7.81 12.17
CA ARG A 422 -18.37 9.10 12.90
C ARG A 422 -18.50 10.29 11.94
N GLU A 423 -17.92 10.18 10.75
CA GLU A 423 -17.93 11.24 9.73
C GLU A 423 -19.09 11.12 8.73
N HIS A 424 -19.50 9.87 8.47
CA HIS A 424 -20.49 9.52 7.46
C HIS A 424 -21.62 8.75 8.10
N GLN A 425 -22.69 9.37 8.46
CA GLN A 425 -23.85 8.82 9.19
C GLN A 425 -24.28 7.39 8.81
N LYS A 426 -23.92 6.85 7.65
CA LYS A 426 -24.28 5.52 7.16
C LYS A 426 -23.20 4.93 6.28
N ILE A 427 -23.12 3.58 6.25
CA ILE A 427 -22.22 2.83 5.40
C ILE A 427 -22.96 1.65 4.73
N THR A 428 -22.73 1.43 3.44
CA THR A 428 -23.18 0.22 2.73
C THR A 428 -22.13 -0.87 2.83
N LEU A 429 -22.47 -2.12 2.54
CA LEU A 429 -21.52 -3.24 2.52
C LEU A 429 -20.32 -2.95 1.60
N LYS A 430 -20.57 -2.47 0.37
CA LYS A 430 -19.48 -2.13 -0.58
C LYS A 430 -18.59 -0.99 -0.10
N GLN A 431 -19.15 0.01 0.56
CA GLN A 431 -18.36 1.08 1.17
C GLN A 431 -17.52 0.56 2.34
N ALA A 432 -18.09 -0.32 3.18
CA ALA A 432 -17.35 -0.95 4.27
C ALA A 432 -16.18 -1.79 3.74
N ALA A 433 -16.41 -2.65 2.75
CA ALA A 433 -15.35 -3.45 2.11
C ALA A 433 -14.21 -2.56 1.56
N LYS A 434 -14.57 -1.47 0.87
CA LYS A 434 -13.60 -0.49 0.38
C LYS A 434 -12.85 0.21 1.53
N THR A 435 -13.56 0.60 2.59
CA THR A 435 -12.99 1.32 3.73
C THR A 435 -11.94 0.47 4.45
N ILE A 436 -12.25 -0.81 4.72
CA ILE A 436 -11.33 -1.74 5.39
C ILE A 436 -10.37 -2.45 4.44
N GLN A 437 -10.41 -2.14 3.14
CA GLN A 437 -9.58 -2.75 2.08
C GLN A 437 -9.72 -4.28 2.00
N GLU A 438 -10.92 -4.82 2.26
CA GLU A 438 -11.22 -6.25 2.35
C GLU A 438 -12.35 -6.66 1.40
N THR A 439 -12.62 -7.98 1.33
CA THR A 439 -13.73 -8.52 0.54
C THR A 439 -15.09 -8.18 1.16
N ASP A 440 -16.15 -8.20 0.33
CA ASP A 440 -17.54 -8.01 0.79
C ASP A 440 -17.92 -8.99 1.91
N ASP A 441 -17.45 -10.25 1.84
CA ASP A 441 -17.72 -11.28 2.86
C ASP A 441 -17.06 -10.95 4.21
N ASN A 442 -15.83 -10.47 4.21
CA ASN A 442 -15.14 -10.07 5.43
C ASN A 442 -15.76 -8.80 6.01
N ALA A 443 -16.07 -7.81 5.18
CA ALA A 443 -16.78 -6.61 5.61
C ALA A 443 -18.15 -6.94 6.23
N HIS A 444 -18.88 -7.90 5.65
CA HIS A 444 -20.16 -8.36 6.20
C HIS A 444 -20.03 -9.00 7.58
N LYS A 445 -18.97 -9.80 7.80
CA LYS A 445 -18.67 -10.37 9.14
C LYS A 445 -18.40 -9.30 10.17
N VAL A 446 -17.56 -8.29 9.83
CA VAL A 446 -17.23 -7.18 10.74
C VAL A 446 -18.47 -6.34 11.06
N LEU A 447 -19.27 -5.98 10.06
CA LEU A 447 -20.51 -5.21 10.25
C LEU A 447 -21.52 -5.95 11.14
N ASN A 448 -21.67 -7.26 10.94
CA ASN A 448 -22.56 -8.08 11.77
C ASN A 448 -22.03 -8.23 13.20
N SER A 449 -20.72 -8.42 13.39
CA SER A 449 -20.11 -8.46 14.73
C SER A 449 -20.41 -7.19 15.51
N LEU A 450 -20.17 -6.02 14.90
CA LEU A 450 -20.44 -4.71 15.53
C LEU A 450 -21.95 -4.50 15.79
N ARG A 451 -22.81 -4.99 14.91
CA ARG A 451 -24.27 -4.94 15.11
C ARG A 451 -24.71 -5.85 16.27
N ASP A 452 -24.22 -7.07 16.31
CA ASP A 452 -24.59 -8.06 17.34
C ASP A 452 -24.11 -7.63 18.75
N GLU A 453 -23.04 -6.83 18.80
CA GLU A 453 -22.58 -6.15 20.02
C GLU A 453 -23.39 -4.87 20.36
N GLY A 454 -24.36 -4.49 19.53
CA GLY A 454 -25.20 -3.30 19.72
C GLY A 454 -24.49 -1.97 19.43
N LEU A 455 -23.37 -1.99 18.73
CA LEU A 455 -22.63 -0.79 18.34
C LEU A 455 -23.18 -0.20 17.03
N LEU A 456 -23.69 -1.04 16.14
CA LEU A 456 -24.33 -0.65 14.88
C LEU A 456 -25.79 -1.07 14.82
N GLU A 457 -26.54 -0.37 13.99
CA GLU A 457 -27.91 -0.71 13.59
C GLU A 457 -27.99 -0.85 12.07
N LEU A 458 -28.85 -1.79 11.62
CA LEU A 458 -29.12 -1.99 10.20
C LEU A 458 -30.42 -1.25 9.84
N ASN A 459 -30.34 -0.32 8.89
CA ASN A 459 -31.50 0.37 8.32
C ASN A 459 -31.58 0.10 6.81
N GLY A 460 -32.46 -0.83 6.43
CA GLY A 460 -32.56 -1.32 5.05
C GLY A 460 -31.30 -2.06 4.61
N LYS A 461 -30.51 -1.45 3.73
CA LYS A 461 -29.24 -1.99 3.22
C LYS A 461 -28.01 -1.24 3.75
N THR A 462 -28.19 -0.35 4.71
CA THR A 462 -27.10 0.48 5.27
C THR A 462 -26.96 0.24 6.76
N TYR A 463 -25.73 0.29 7.25
CA TYR A 463 -25.40 0.26 8.66
C TYR A 463 -25.13 1.69 9.16
N MET A 464 -25.42 1.95 10.42
CA MET A 464 -25.19 3.21 11.10
C MET A 464 -24.84 2.95 12.56
N LEU A 465 -24.26 3.93 13.25
CA LEU A 465 -24.03 3.84 14.68
C LEU A 465 -25.36 3.65 15.41
N SER A 466 -25.39 2.78 16.43
CA SER A 466 -26.58 2.66 17.29
C SER A 466 -26.83 3.98 18.02
N LEU A 467 -28.10 4.24 18.42
CA LEU A 467 -28.46 5.48 19.09
C LEU A 467 -27.58 5.74 20.32
N LYS A 468 -27.32 4.71 21.12
CA LYS A 468 -26.47 4.79 22.30
C LYS A 468 -25.05 5.24 22.00
N VAL A 469 -24.45 4.69 20.93
CA VAL A 469 -23.11 5.07 20.48
C VAL A 469 -23.11 6.48 19.94
N TYR A 470 -24.11 6.81 19.13
CA TYR A 470 -24.26 8.13 18.54
C TYR A 470 -24.37 9.24 19.61
N GLU A 471 -25.19 9.03 20.66
CA GLU A 471 -25.31 9.96 21.78
C GLU A 471 -24.02 10.12 22.58
N THR A 472 -23.19 9.08 22.66
CA THR A 472 -21.91 9.11 23.35
C THR A 472 -20.84 9.83 22.53
N VAL A 473 -20.78 9.56 21.23
CA VAL A 473 -19.72 10.05 20.33
C VAL A 473 -19.97 11.49 19.88
N LYS A 474 -21.14 12.07 20.12
CA LYS A 474 -21.61 13.40 19.67
C LYS A 474 -20.55 14.22 18.94
N THR A 475 -20.69 14.30 17.63
CA THR A 475 -20.01 15.32 16.84
C THR A 475 -20.85 16.60 16.90
N ASP A 476 -20.23 17.77 16.94
CA ASP A 476 -20.93 19.07 16.96
C ASP A 476 -21.74 19.38 15.69
N VAL A 477 -21.72 18.48 14.71
CA VAL A 477 -22.40 18.62 13.43
C VAL A 477 -23.79 17.98 13.50
N ALA A 478 -24.77 18.82 13.80
CA ALA A 478 -26.19 18.72 13.41
C ALA A 478 -26.88 17.35 13.56
N TYR A 479 -26.88 16.78 14.78
CA TYR A 479 -27.76 15.67 15.14
C TYR A 479 -29.26 16.00 14.89
N VAL A 480 -29.62 17.26 14.93
CA VAL A 480 -31.00 17.74 15.01
C VAL A 480 -31.73 17.78 13.66
N GLN A 481 -31.06 17.64 12.52
CA GLN A 481 -31.67 17.80 11.20
C GLN A 481 -31.70 16.56 10.30
N ASP A 482 -31.17 15.42 10.72
CA ASP A 482 -31.18 14.24 9.88
C ASP A 482 -32.44 13.39 10.08
N LYS A 483 -33.20 13.23 8.99
CA LYS A 483 -34.38 12.35 8.94
C LYS A 483 -34.08 10.94 9.43
N THR A 484 -32.84 10.47 9.27
CA THR A 484 -32.38 9.14 9.65
C THR A 484 -32.31 8.96 11.16
N VAL A 485 -31.78 9.97 11.87
CA VAL A 485 -31.67 9.97 13.33
C VAL A 485 -33.09 10.09 13.95
N SER A 486 -33.94 10.93 13.40
CA SER A 486 -35.35 10.99 13.79
C SER A 486 -36.05 9.62 13.64
N GLN A 487 -35.67 8.83 12.62
CA GLN A 487 -36.23 7.49 12.41
C GLN A 487 -35.76 6.48 13.46
N ILE A 488 -34.47 6.53 13.86
CA ILE A 488 -33.93 5.67 14.93
C ILE A 488 -34.61 5.99 16.25
N GLN A 489 -34.65 7.26 16.63
CA GLN A 489 -35.36 7.70 17.85
C GLN A 489 -36.85 7.30 17.84
N ALA A 490 -37.49 7.33 16.67
CA ALA A 490 -38.87 6.90 16.54
C ALA A 490 -39.00 5.38 16.76
N LYS A 491 -38.10 4.55 16.24
CA LYS A 491 -38.09 3.11 16.50
C LYS A 491 -37.96 2.82 18.01
N ASP A 492 -37.03 3.47 18.69
CA ASP A 492 -36.79 3.27 20.13
C ASP A 492 -38.02 3.73 20.95
N ARG A 493 -38.61 4.88 20.63
CA ARG A 493 -39.83 5.36 21.30
C ARG A 493 -40.99 4.38 21.10
N ILE A 494 -41.11 3.81 19.90
CA ILE A 494 -42.16 2.79 19.61
C ILE A 494 -41.91 1.54 20.44
N LEU A 495 -40.68 1.04 20.50
CA LEU A 495 -40.35 -0.13 21.29
C LEU A 495 -40.52 0.08 22.78
N GLU A 496 -40.10 1.25 23.30
CA GLU A 496 -40.29 1.61 24.70
C GLU A 496 -41.79 1.67 25.06
N TYR A 497 -42.62 2.28 24.19
CA TYR A 497 -44.06 2.27 24.37
C TYR A 497 -44.65 0.86 24.40
N LEU A 498 -44.14 -0.04 23.53
CA LEU A 498 -44.61 -1.42 23.44
C LEU A 498 -44.14 -2.32 24.61
N LYS A 499 -43.17 -1.91 25.40
CA LYS A 499 -42.83 -2.58 26.68
C LYS A 499 -43.98 -2.43 27.71
N HIS A 500 -44.75 -1.36 27.62
CA HIS A 500 -45.82 -1.03 28.56
C HIS A 500 -47.25 -1.18 27.97
N LYS A 501 -47.35 -1.38 26.65
CA LYS A 501 -48.63 -1.52 25.94
C LYS A 501 -48.61 -2.67 24.95
N PRO A 502 -49.70 -3.42 24.80
CA PRO A 502 -49.71 -4.65 23.97
C PRO A 502 -49.65 -4.37 22.46
N SER A 503 -49.97 -3.15 22.03
CA SER A 503 -49.92 -2.77 20.61
C SER A 503 -49.89 -1.23 20.43
N ILE A 504 -49.44 -0.80 19.23
CA ILE A 504 -49.42 0.59 18.83
C ILE A 504 -50.17 0.79 17.50
N THR A 505 -50.93 1.87 17.33
CA THR A 505 -51.52 2.26 16.06
C THR A 505 -50.63 3.27 15.33
N ASN A 506 -50.83 3.42 14.01
CA ASN A 506 -50.11 4.45 13.23
C ASN A 506 -50.35 5.85 13.81
N GLN A 507 -51.60 6.20 14.24
CA GLN A 507 -51.91 7.47 14.83
C GLN A 507 -51.14 7.70 16.15
N LYS A 508 -51.09 6.68 17.02
CA LYS A 508 -50.36 6.78 18.29
C LYS A 508 -48.86 6.91 18.08
N ALA A 509 -48.32 6.21 17.08
CA ALA A 509 -46.94 6.34 16.69
C ALA A 509 -46.61 7.73 16.10
N GLN A 510 -47.56 8.38 15.36
CA GLN A 510 -47.41 9.77 14.92
C GLN A 510 -47.32 10.73 16.12
N GLU A 511 -48.22 10.61 17.08
CA GLU A 511 -48.20 11.43 18.31
C GLU A 511 -46.88 11.24 19.09
N LEU A 512 -46.43 10.00 19.21
CA LEU A 512 -45.24 9.64 19.98
C LEU A 512 -43.95 10.15 19.35
N CYS A 513 -43.86 10.10 18.01
CA CYS A 513 -42.64 10.37 17.27
C CYS A 513 -42.60 11.77 16.64
N GLY A 514 -43.75 12.48 16.58
CA GLY A 514 -43.85 13.78 15.92
C GLY A 514 -43.78 13.71 14.39
N PHE A 515 -44.07 12.53 13.80
CA PHE A 515 -44.01 12.31 12.36
C PHE A 515 -45.35 12.46 11.66
N ASN A 516 -45.29 12.73 10.35
CA ASN A 516 -46.49 12.69 9.54
C ASN A 516 -46.91 11.22 9.24
N LYS A 517 -48.13 11.05 8.73
CA LYS A 517 -48.75 9.77 8.47
C LYS A 517 -47.90 8.85 7.58
N ASN A 518 -47.25 9.41 6.53
CA ASN A 518 -46.46 8.65 5.59
C ASN A 518 -45.12 8.21 6.17
N GLN A 519 -44.48 9.10 6.92
CA GLN A 519 -43.22 8.80 7.63
C GLN A 519 -43.42 7.70 8.66
N THR A 520 -44.49 7.81 9.47
CA THR A 520 -44.81 6.81 10.50
C THR A 520 -45.16 5.46 9.88
N TYR A 521 -45.96 5.47 8.79
CA TYR A 521 -46.29 4.23 8.06
C TYR A 521 -45.03 3.53 7.54
N TYR A 522 -44.08 4.31 6.96
CA TYR A 522 -42.84 3.77 6.46
C TYR A 522 -42.01 3.12 7.57
N ILE A 523 -41.89 3.76 8.73
CA ILE A 523 -41.14 3.23 9.88
C ILE A 523 -41.75 1.95 10.43
N LEU A 524 -43.06 1.96 10.69
CA LEU A 524 -43.78 0.78 11.17
C LEU A 524 -43.69 -0.40 10.19
N HIS A 525 -43.77 -0.11 8.89
CA HIS A 525 -43.63 -1.12 7.85
C HIS A 525 -42.18 -1.67 7.77
N GLN A 526 -41.19 -0.79 7.93
CA GLN A 526 -39.80 -1.20 8.00
C GLN A 526 -39.52 -2.07 9.23
N MET A 527 -40.02 -1.71 10.41
CA MET A 527 -39.94 -2.52 11.63
C MET A 527 -40.62 -3.89 11.47
N CYS A 528 -41.66 -3.98 10.69
CA CYS A 528 -42.29 -5.27 10.35
C CYS A 528 -41.38 -6.10 9.41
N LYS A 529 -40.76 -5.48 8.40
CA LYS A 529 -39.81 -6.16 7.52
C LYS A 529 -38.55 -6.65 8.27
N ASP A 530 -38.12 -5.86 9.24
CA ASP A 530 -36.97 -6.20 10.10
C ASP A 530 -37.32 -7.29 11.13
N GLY A 531 -38.57 -7.80 11.16
CA GLY A 531 -39.03 -8.82 12.10
C GLY A 531 -39.22 -8.34 13.55
N ILE A 532 -39.18 -7.02 13.78
CA ILE A 532 -39.29 -6.41 15.10
C ILE A 532 -40.74 -6.25 15.53
N LEU A 533 -41.63 -5.92 14.57
CA LEU A 533 -43.06 -5.79 14.78
C LEU A 533 -43.85 -6.76 13.90
N GLN A 534 -45.04 -7.11 14.37
CA GLN A 534 -46.00 -7.90 13.61
C GLN A 534 -47.32 -7.07 13.46
N PRO A 535 -47.84 -6.91 12.23
CA PRO A 535 -49.13 -6.23 12.03
C PRO A 535 -50.26 -7.13 12.47
N ASP A 536 -51.24 -6.53 13.17
CA ASP A 536 -52.47 -7.16 13.63
C ASP A 536 -53.66 -6.38 13.04
N GLY A 537 -54.33 -6.98 12.06
CA GLY A 537 -55.42 -6.38 11.28
C GLY A 537 -54.98 -5.82 9.92
N VAL A 538 -55.93 -5.37 9.11
CA VAL A 538 -55.73 -4.85 7.76
C VAL A 538 -56.41 -3.49 7.61
N GLY A 539 -55.76 -2.53 6.94
CA GLY A 539 -56.35 -1.24 6.61
C GLY A 539 -56.18 -0.13 7.68
N ARG A 540 -57.11 0.81 7.77
CA ARG A 540 -56.97 2.01 8.62
C ARG A 540 -56.89 1.75 10.13
N GLY A 541 -57.23 0.54 10.57
CA GLY A 541 -57.22 0.15 11.99
C GLY A 541 -56.05 -0.77 12.38
N THR A 542 -55.09 -1.00 11.52
CA THR A 542 -53.97 -1.90 11.78
C THR A 542 -53.21 -1.50 13.05
N LYS A 543 -53.05 -2.46 13.95
CA LYS A 543 -52.21 -2.35 15.14
C LYS A 543 -50.92 -3.10 14.92
N TYR A 544 -49.87 -2.67 15.58
CA TYR A 544 -48.55 -3.31 15.50
C TYR A 544 -48.16 -3.82 16.88
N LYS A 545 -47.73 -5.04 16.97
CA LYS A 545 -47.27 -5.71 18.20
C LYS A 545 -45.79 -6.01 18.14
N SER A 546 -45.08 -6.00 19.26
CA SER A 546 -43.72 -6.51 19.31
C SER A 546 -43.71 -8.03 19.06
N VAL A 547 -42.74 -8.53 18.32
CA VAL A 547 -42.55 -9.96 18.03
C VAL A 547 -41.96 -10.70 19.24
N LYS A 548 -41.62 -10.01 20.33
CA LYS A 548 -41.15 -10.58 21.61
C LYS A 548 -42.21 -10.49 22.66
#